data_cb683f8f9ef934b0304b8c58b7f21536
#
_entry.id   cb683f8f9ef934b0304b8c58b7f21536
#
_cell.length_a   1.000
_cell.length_b   1.000
_cell.length_c   1.000
_cell.angle_alpha   90.00
_cell.angle_beta   90.00
_cell.angle_gamma   90.00
#
_symmetry.space_group_name_H-M   'P 1'
#
loop_
_entity.id
_entity.type
_entity.pdbx_description
1 polymer ?
#
loop_
_entity_poly.entity_id
_entity_poly.type
_entity_poly.pdbx_seq_one_letter_code
_entity_poly.pdbx_strand_id
1 'polypeptide(L)'
;IVSDIMMPEMNGLELCNYIKSDLVYSHIPVILLTAKTALDSKAEGLENGADAYIEKPFSIKQLHKQIENLLKLRLAFHKLMINLSGSPTSSLADSALSQKDVEFIERINTILSELLADESCSIDLLAEQMNMSRSNFSRKIKALSGMPPHDYIKNFRLNKSTELIMSGMRIAEVAKQL
;
A
#
# COMPACT_ATOMS: atom_id res chain seq x y z
N ILE A 1 -7.51 -11.74 -2.79
CA ILE A 1 -8.83 -12.13 -3.30
C ILE A 1 -8.62 -12.79 -4.65
N VAL A 2 -9.31 -13.90 -4.89
CA VAL A 2 -9.40 -14.55 -6.22
C VAL A 2 -10.88 -14.57 -6.57
N SER A 3 -11.25 -13.97 -7.70
CA SER A 3 -12.64 -13.84 -8.14
C SER A 3 -12.80 -14.24 -9.60
N ASP A 4 -13.93 -14.86 -9.94
CA ASP A 4 -14.37 -14.97 -11.33
C ASP A 4 -14.83 -13.60 -11.84
N ILE A 5 -14.68 -13.34 -13.12
CA ILE A 5 -15.30 -12.17 -13.76
C ILE A 5 -16.81 -12.38 -13.90
N MET A 6 -17.22 -13.57 -14.31
CA MET A 6 -18.63 -13.89 -14.55
C MET A 6 -19.30 -14.36 -13.24
N MET A 7 -19.89 -13.44 -12.50
CA MET A 7 -20.66 -13.74 -11.29
C MET A 7 -22.04 -13.08 -11.35
N PRO A 8 -23.09 -13.70 -10.72
CA PRO A 8 -24.39 -13.05 -10.60
C PRO A 8 -24.34 -11.81 -9.69
N GLU A 9 -25.26 -10.88 -9.87
CA GLU A 9 -25.45 -9.64 -9.13
C GLU A 9 -24.32 -8.61 -9.30
N MET A 10 -23.08 -8.95 -8.94
CA MET A 10 -21.88 -8.10 -9.08
C MET A 10 -20.81 -8.91 -9.81
N ASN A 11 -20.33 -8.42 -10.94
CA ASN A 11 -19.25 -9.08 -11.67
C ASN A 11 -17.87 -8.83 -11.02
N GLY A 12 -16.88 -9.66 -11.38
CA GLY A 12 -15.54 -9.57 -10.77
C GLY A 12 -14.80 -8.27 -11.06
N LEU A 13 -15.08 -7.61 -12.19
CA LEU A 13 -14.50 -6.29 -12.52
C LEU A 13 -15.08 -5.19 -11.62
N GLU A 14 -16.39 -5.21 -11.41
CA GLU A 14 -17.07 -4.29 -10.47
C GLU A 14 -16.57 -4.49 -9.05
N LEU A 15 -16.44 -5.74 -8.60
CA LEU A 15 -15.87 -6.07 -7.29
C LEU A 15 -14.42 -5.57 -7.18
N CYS A 16 -13.60 -5.77 -8.20
CA CYS A 16 -12.22 -5.28 -8.22
C CYS A 16 -12.18 -3.76 -8.12
N ASN A 17 -12.95 -3.07 -8.94
CA ASN A 17 -13.04 -1.61 -8.91
C ASN A 17 -13.51 -1.10 -7.53
N TYR A 18 -14.53 -1.73 -6.93
CA TYR A 18 -14.99 -1.40 -5.58
C TYR A 18 -13.85 -1.51 -4.55
N ILE A 19 -13.09 -2.61 -4.57
CA ILE A 19 -11.97 -2.83 -3.66
C ILE A 19 -10.84 -1.81 -3.90
N LYS A 20 -10.49 -1.56 -5.15
CA LYS A 20 -9.35 -0.71 -5.51
C LYS A 20 -9.64 0.79 -5.38
N SER A 21 -10.90 1.20 -5.50
CA SER A 21 -11.31 2.59 -5.29
C SER A 21 -11.48 2.96 -3.81
N ASP A 22 -11.67 1.98 -2.93
CA ASP A 22 -11.84 2.22 -1.49
C ASP A 22 -10.48 2.36 -0.79
N LEU A 23 -10.29 3.47 -0.07
CA LEU A 23 -9.04 3.75 0.64
C LEU A 23 -8.69 2.69 1.68
N VAL A 24 -9.70 2.02 2.27
CA VAL A 24 -9.49 0.98 3.31
C VAL A 24 -9.02 -0.33 2.71
N TYR A 25 -9.51 -0.69 1.50
CA TYR A 25 -9.33 -2.01 0.90
C TYR A 25 -8.38 -2.04 -0.30
N SER A 26 -8.01 -0.87 -0.87
CA SER A 26 -7.16 -0.78 -2.09
C SER A 26 -5.87 -1.61 -2.02
N HIS A 27 -5.34 -1.79 -0.82
CA HIS A 27 -4.14 -2.59 -0.57
C HIS A 27 -4.35 -4.11 -0.75
N ILE A 28 -5.57 -4.62 -0.89
CA ILE A 28 -5.84 -6.05 -1.01
C ILE A 28 -5.57 -6.50 -2.45
N PRO A 29 -4.66 -7.47 -2.70
CA PRO A 29 -4.44 -8.00 -4.04
C PRO A 29 -5.68 -8.72 -4.57
N VAL A 30 -6.01 -8.46 -5.85
CA VAL A 30 -7.13 -9.07 -6.56
C VAL A 30 -6.61 -9.79 -7.80
N ILE A 31 -6.89 -11.08 -7.90
CA ILE A 31 -6.66 -11.93 -9.08
C ILE A 31 -8.03 -12.20 -9.71
N LEU A 32 -8.17 -11.87 -10.98
CA LEU A 32 -9.40 -12.14 -11.74
C LEU A 32 -9.23 -13.37 -12.64
N LEU A 33 -10.21 -14.26 -12.56
CA LEU A 33 -10.28 -15.45 -13.41
C LEU A 33 -11.17 -15.12 -14.62
N THR A 34 -10.64 -15.29 -15.83
CA THR A 34 -11.31 -14.88 -17.07
C THR A 34 -11.44 -16.03 -18.06
N ALA A 35 -12.51 -16.01 -18.87
CA ALA A 35 -12.61 -16.88 -20.04
C ALA A 35 -11.82 -16.27 -21.21
N LYS A 36 -11.31 -17.12 -22.12
CA LYS A 36 -10.46 -16.74 -23.28
C LYS A 36 -11.07 -15.65 -24.18
N THR A 37 -12.39 -15.64 -24.30
CA THR A 37 -13.15 -14.68 -25.11
C THR A 37 -13.27 -13.28 -24.49
N ALA A 38 -12.96 -13.14 -23.19
CA ALA A 38 -12.99 -11.85 -22.49
C ALA A 38 -11.63 -11.11 -22.53
N LEU A 39 -10.64 -11.64 -23.24
CA LEU A 39 -9.30 -11.06 -23.38
C LEU A 39 -9.26 -9.86 -24.36
N ASP A 40 -10.24 -9.72 -25.24
CA ASP A 40 -10.38 -8.52 -26.08
C ASP A 40 -10.71 -7.28 -25.24
N SER A 41 -11.23 -7.48 -24.02
CA SER A 41 -11.39 -6.44 -22.99
C SER A 41 -10.17 -6.30 -22.06
N LYS A 42 -8.99 -6.85 -22.41
CA LYS A 42 -7.76 -6.66 -21.63
C LYS A 42 -7.37 -5.19 -21.50
N ALA A 43 -7.65 -4.36 -22.48
CA ALA A 43 -7.45 -2.93 -22.41
C ALA A 43 -8.36 -2.32 -21.31
N GLU A 44 -9.64 -2.69 -21.28
CA GLU A 44 -10.59 -2.27 -20.24
C GLU A 44 -10.26 -2.89 -18.87
N GLY A 45 -9.72 -4.12 -18.87
CA GLY A 45 -9.35 -4.83 -17.65
C GLY A 45 -8.16 -4.22 -16.90
N LEU A 46 -7.17 -3.65 -17.59
CA LEU A 46 -6.05 -2.93 -16.98
C LEU A 46 -6.49 -1.63 -16.32
N GLU A 47 -7.55 -0.99 -16.82
CA GLU A 47 -8.13 0.22 -16.20
C GLU A 47 -8.83 -0.08 -14.86
N ASN A 48 -9.26 -1.33 -14.61
CA ASN A 48 -9.93 -1.72 -13.37
C ASN A 48 -8.98 -2.05 -12.20
N GLY A 49 -7.66 -1.94 -12.39
CA GLY A 49 -6.66 -2.02 -11.32
C GLY A 49 -6.46 -3.41 -10.70
N ALA A 50 -6.85 -4.51 -11.35
CA ALA A 50 -6.56 -5.87 -10.89
C ALA A 50 -5.05 -6.14 -10.90
N ASP A 51 -4.56 -6.83 -9.86
CA ASP A 51 -3.13 -7.15 -9.73
C ASP A 51 -2.70 -8.30 -10.65
N ALA A 52 -3.63 -9.16 -11.05
CA ALA A 52 -3.38 -10.22 -12.03
C ALA A 52 -4.66 -10.76 -12.67
N TYR A 53 -4.49 -11.32 -13.86
CA TYR A 53 -5.51 -12.06 -14.60
C TYR A 53 -5.03 -13.48 -14.88
N ILE A 54 -5.92 -14.47 -14.72
CA ILE A 54 -5.65 -15.86 -15.04
C ILE A 54 -6.74 -16.36 -15.98
N GLU A 55 -6.33 -16.82 -17.16
CA GLU A 55 -7.22 -17.37 -18.20
C GLU A 55 -7.65 -18.80 -17.85
N LYS A 56 -8.93 -19.08 -18.01
CA LYS A 56 -9.53 -20.43 -17.91
C LYS A 56 -9.41 -21.17 -19.26
N PRO A 57 -9.04 -22.47 -19.26
CA PRO A 57 -8.73 -23.31 -18.10
C PRO A 57 -7.32 -23.09 -17.57
N PHE A 58 -7.15 -23.05 -16.24
CA PHE A 58 -5.86 -22.90 -15.57
C PHE A 58 -5.55 -24.10 -14.66
N SER A 59 -4.28 -24.33 -14.39
CA SER A 59 -3.84 -25.29 -13.39
C SER A 59 -3.75 -24.67 -11.99
N ILE A 60 -3.98 -25.48 -10.96
CA ILE A 60 -3.78 -25.05 -9.55
C ILE A 60 -2.35 -24.52 -9.34
N LYS A 61 -1.36 -25.13 -9.99
CA LYS A 61 0.04 -24.70 -9.95
C LYS A 61 0.24 -23.29 -10.50
N GLN A 62 -0.45 -22.93 -11.57
CA GLN A 62 -0.40 -21.59 -12.16
C GLN A 62 -1.00 -20.56 -11.22
N LEU A 63 -2.17 -20.82 -10.64
CA LEU A 63 -2.79 -19.94 -9.65
C LEU A 63 -1.89 -19.77 -8.42
N HIS A 64 -1.34 -20.86 -7.89
CA HIS A 64 -0.45 -20.82 -6.73
C HIS A 64 0.80 -19.96 -6.99
N LYS A 65 1.42 -20.15 -8.17
CA LYS A 65 2.60 -19.35 -8.56
C LYS A 65 2.27 -17.85 -8.67
N GLN A 66 1.10 -17.49 -9.17
CA GLN A 66 0.68 -16.10 -9.27
C GLN A 66 0.46 -15.47 -7.88
N ILE A 67 -0.18 -16.19 -6.97
CA ILE A 67 -0.33 -15.77 -5.57
C ILE A 67 1.04 -15.56 -4.93
N GLU A 68 1.96 -16.52 -5.08
CA GLU A 68 3.32 -16.40 -4.53
C GLU A 68 4.07 -15.17 -5.07
N ASN A 69 3.94 -14.90 -6.37
CA ASN A 69 4.60 -13.75 -6.99
C ASN A 69 4.09 -12.43 -6.40
N LEU A 70 2.76 -12.27 -6.26
CA LEU A 70 2.16 -11.09 -5.65
C LEU A 70 2.58 -10.91 -4.19
N LEU A 71 2.64 -11.99 -3.42
CA LEU A 71 3.11 -11.95 -2.03
C LEU A 71 4.61 -11.61 -1.92
N LYS A 72 5.45 -12.16 -2.80
CA LYS A 72 6.90 -11.85 -2.85
C LYS A 72 7.13 -10.38 -3.20
N LEU A 73 6.39 -9.84 -4.17
CA LEU A 73 6.48 -8.43 -4.54
C LEU A 73 6.15 -7.52 -3.36
N ARG A 74 5.11 -7.84 -2.60
CA ARG A 74 4.76 -7.12 -1.37
C ARG A 74 5.84 -7.18 -0.31
N LEU A 75 6.39 -8.37 -0.07
CA LEU A 75 7.48 -8.53 0.90
C LEU A 75 8.73 -7.73 0.50
N ALA A 76 9.04 -7.67 -0.80
CA ALA A 76 10.13 -6.83 -1.29
C ALA A 76 9.84 -5.35 -1.04
N PHE A 77 8.61 -4.90 -1.29
CA PHE A 77 8.19 -3.53 -0.99
C PHE A 77 8.26 -3.20 0.51
N HIS A 78 7.79 -4.10 1.40
CA HIS A 78 7.93 -3.90 2.85
C HIS A 78 9.40 -3.71 3.27
N LYS A 79 10.31 -4.50 2.72
CA LYS A 79 11.75 -4.36 3.00
C LYS A 79 12.30 -3.01 2.53
N LEU A 80 11.84 -2.52 1.39
CA LEU A 80 12.21 -1.19 0.91
C LEU A 80 11.69 -0.08 1.82
N MET A 81 10.44 -0.17 2.27
CA MET A 81 9.85 0.81 3.20
C MET A 81 10.57 0.88 4.54
N ILE A 82 11.15 -0.24 5.00
CA ILE A 82 11.96 -0.28 6.23
C ILE A 82 13.32 0.42 6.02
N ASN A 83 13.93 0.25 4.84
CA ASN A 83 15.29 0.69 4.56
C ASN A 83 15.37 2.10 3.95
N LEU A 84 14.31 2.55 3.30
CA LEU A 84 14.23 3.87 2.69
C LEU A 84 13.37 4.78 3.56
N SER A 85 13.74 6.05 3.67
CA SER A 85 13.11 7.12 4.45
C SER A 85 11.63 7.39 4.12
N GLY A 86 10.83 6.36 3.91
CA GLY A 86 9.38 6.46 3.73
C GLY A 86 8.90 7.06 2.39
N SER A 87 9.77 7.43 1.47
CA SER A 87 9.37 7.88 0.14
C SER A 87 9.36 6.73 -0.86
N PRO A 88 8.21 6.38 -1.44
CA PRO A 88 8.09 5.33 -2.46
C PRO A 88 8.61 5.83 -3.83
N THR A 89 9.88 6.19 -3.93
CA THR A 89 10.47 6.75 -5.16
C THR A 89 11.10 5.70 -6.08
N SER A 90 10.75 4.44 -5.96
CA SER A 90 11.32 3.38 -6.81
C SER A 90 10.28 2.78 -7.76
N SER A 91 10.74 2.37 -8.96
CA SER A 91 9.95 1.62 -9.95
C SER A 91 9.28 0.34 -9.40
N LEU A 92 9.69 -0.12 -8.22
CA LEU A 92 9.09 -1.26 -7.52
C LEU A 92 7.80 -0.86 -6.78
N ALA A 93 7.66 0.41 -6.35
CA ALA A 93 6.43 0.92 -5.75
C ALA A 93 5.30 0.95 -6.78
N ASP A 94 5.60 1.42 -7.99
CA ASP A 94 4.62 1.50 -9.09
C ASP A 94 4.06 0.14 -9.50
N SER A 95 4.85 -0.93 -9.30
CA SER A 95 4.44 -2.30 -9.63
C SER A 95 3.78 -3.05 -8.45
N ALA A 96 3.98 -2.58 -7.21
CA ALA A 96 3.56 -3.29 -5.99
C ALA A 96 2.35 -2.67 -5.31
N LEU A 97 2.08 -1.39 -5.55
CA LEU A 97 1.03 -0.62 -4.90
C LEU A 97 0.01 -0.09 -5.92
N SER A 98 -1.22 0.05 -5.47
CA SER A 98 -2.22 0.83 -6.21
C SER A 98 -1.91 2.33 -6.06
N GLN A 99 -2.37 3.15 -7.02
CA GLN A 99 -2.26 4.61 -6.94
C GLN A 99 -2.79 5.15 -5.59
N LYS A 100 -3.89 4.60 -5.11
CA LYS A 100 -4.49 4.94 -3.80
C LYS A 100 -3.59 4.63 -2.60
N ASP A 101 -2.78 3.59 -2.71
CA ASP A 101 -1.85 3.21 -1.64
C ASP A 101 -0.62 4.13 -1.62
N VAL A 102 -0.15 4.55 -2.78
CA VAL A 102 0.91 5.56 -2.90
C VAL A 102 0.45 6.88 -2.31
N GLU A 103 -0.70 7.40 -2.74
CA GLU A 103 -1.31 8.63 -2.21
C GLU A 103 -1.51 8.56 -0.69
N PHE A 104 -1.92 7.40 -0.18
CA PHE A 104 -2.09 7.19 1.26
C PHE A 104 -0.77 7.32 2.02
N ILE A 105 0.31 6.69 1.54
CA ILE A 105 1.64 6.77 2.17
C ILE A 105 2.20 8.19 2.09
N GLU A 106 2.10 8.85 0.94
CA GLU A 106 2.56 10.22 0.76
C GLU A 106 1.85 11.19 1.70
N ARG A 107 0.53 11.07 1.82
CA ARG A 107 -0.27 11.91 2.71
C ARG A 107 0.11 11.71 4.18
N ILE A 108 0.32 10.44 4.63
CA ILE A 108 0.79 10.19 6.00
C ILE A 108 2.16 10.78 6.23
N ASN A 109 3.09 10.62 5.30
CA ASN A 109 4.43 11.17 5.43
C ASN A 109 4.43 12.71 5.50
N THR A 110 3.53 13.35 4.76
CA THR A 110 3.30 14.81 4.84
C THR A 110 2.82 15.19 6.24
N ILE A 111 1.77 14.55 6.74
CA ILE A 111 1.22 14.79 8.08
C ILE A 111 2.29 14.55 9.16
N LEU A 112 3.04 13.46 9.07
CA LEU A 112 4.12 13.16 10.00
C LEU A 112 5.23 14.21 9.95
N SER A 113 5.55 14.77 8.79
CA SER A 113 6.54 15.83 8.64
C SER A 113 6.09 17.13 9.30
N GLU A 114 4.78 17.43 9.25
CA GLU A 114 4.19 18.59 9.92
C GLU A 114 4.13 18.43 11.44
N LEU A 115 3.94 17.20 11.93
CA LEU A 115 3.81 16.85 13.34
C LEU A 115 5.10 16.32 13.97
N LEU A 116 6.26 16.51 13.33
CA LEU A 116 7.54 15.95 13.82
C LEU A 116 7.87 16.42 15.25
N ALA A 117 7.69 17.72 15.51
CA ALA A 117 7.98 18.35 16.81
C ALA A 117 6.80 18.28 17.80
N ASP A 118 5.69 17.69 17.39
CA ASP A 118 4.49 17.64 18.24
C ASP A 118 4.44 16.34 19.04
N GLU A 119 4.55 16.45 20.36
CA GLU A 119 4.41 15.33 21.28
C GLU A 119 3.00 14.71 21.24
N SER A 120 2.00 15.45 20.74
CA SER A 120 0.61 14.97 20.61
C SER A 120 0.39 14.05 19.42
N CYS A 121 1.41 13.82 18.57
CA CYS A 121 1.32 12.93 17.41
C CYS A 121 0.96 11.50 17.85
N SER A 122 -0.31 11.18 17.75
CA SER A 122 -0.88 9.89 18.13
C SER A 122 -1.47 9.18 16.93
N ILE A 123 -1.64 7.85 17.08
CA ILE A 123 -2.30 7.04 16.05
C ILE A 123 -3.74 7.51 15.82
N ASP A 124 -4.42 8.00 16.86
CA ASP A 124 -5.79 8.49 16.79
C ASP A 124 -5.86 9.77 15.95
N LEU A 125 -4.94 10.72 16.18
CA LEU A 125 -4.84 11.96 15.42
C LEU A 125 -4.55 11.67 13.93
N LEU A 126 -3.61 10.76 13.64
CA LEU A 126 -3.31 10.37 12.26
C LEU A 126 -4.51 9.70 11.57
N ALA A 127 -5.22 8.82 12.27
CA ALA A 127 -6.42 8.18 11.74
C ALA A 127 -7.52 9.20 11.44
N GLU A 128 -7.73 10.17 12.32
CA GLU A 128 -8.69 11.28 12.15
C GLU A 128 -8.34 12.13 10.93
N GLN A 129 -7.08 12.56 10.80
CA GLN A 129 -6.63 13.35 9.64
C GLN A 129 -6.73 12.59 8.30
N MET A 130 -6.67 11.26 8.36
CA MET A 130 -6.88 10.39 7.21
C MET A 130 -8.36 10.03 6.98
N ASN A 131 -9.30 10.58 7.80
CA ASN A 131 -10.73 10.25 7.79
C ASN A 131 -10.99 8.75 7.91
N MET A 132 -10.25 8.07 8.77
CA MET A 132 -10.33 6.62 8.98
C MET A 132 -10.57 6.29 10.45
N SER A 133 -11.22 5.15 10.72
CA SER A 133 -11.21 4.59 12.07
C SER A 133 -9.79 4.13 12.43
N ARG A 134 -9.41 4.21 13.71
CA ARG A 134 -8.11 3.72 14.21
C ARG A 134 -7.81 2.29 13.77
N SER A 135 -8.81 1.41 13.77
CA SER A 135 -8.65 0.01 13.37
C SER A 135 -8.33 -0.14 11.88
N ASN A 136 -9.01 0.62 11.02
CA ASN A 136 -8.78 0.60 9.57
C ASN A 136 -7.42 1.20 9.23
N PHE A 137 -7.08 2.33 9.84
CA PHE A 137 -5.77 2.97 9.73
C PHE A 137 -4.65 2.01 10.12
N SER A 138 -4.74 1.39 11.31
CA SER A 138 -3.72 0.47 11.80
C SER A 138 -3.55 -0.76 10.90
N ARG A 139 -4.65 -1.29 10.38
CA ARG A 139 -4.64 -2.43 9.47
C ARG A 139 -4.00 -2.08 8.13
N LYS A 140 -4.33 -0.90 7.58
CA LYS A 140 -3.78 -0.44 6.31
C LYS A 140 -2.28 -0.13 6.42
N ILE A 141 -1.84 0.60 7.44
CA ILE A 141 -0.42 0.85 7.69
C ILE A 141 0.35 -0.48 7.77
N LYS A 142 -0.13 -1.42 8.57
CA LYS A 142 0.52 -2.72 8.72
C LYS A 142 0.56 -3.50 7.40
N ALA A 143 -0.50 -3.44 6.60
CA ALA A 143 -0.56 -4.12 5.32
C ALA A 143 0.39 -3.50 4.28
N LEU A 144 0.59 -2.18 4.29
CA LEU A 144 1.45 -1.47 3.34
C LEU A 144 2.92 -1.47 3.77
N SER A 145 3.21 -1.20 5.03
CA SER A 145 4.59 -1.06 5.54
C SER A 145 5.17 -2.34 6.14
N GLY A 146 4.33 -3.32 6.44
CA GLY A 146 4.73 -4.54 7.16
C GLY A 146 4.89 -4.36 8.67
N MET A 147 4.73 -3.16 9.21
CA MET A 147 4.95 -2.84 10.62
C MET A 147 3.73 -2.18 11.27
N PRO A 148 3.59 -2.29 12.61
CA PRO A 148 2.55 -1.57 13.35
C PRO A 148 2.70 -0.04 13.18
N PRO A 149 1.60 0.74 13.33
CA PRO A 149 1.65 2.21 13.19
C PRO A 149 2.66 2.89 14.10
N HIS A 150 2.81 2.44 15.34
CA HIS A 150 3.79 2.99 16.27
C HIS A 150 5.23 2.84 15.74
N ASP A 151 5.57 1.67 15.22
CA ASP A 151 6.90 1.41 14.66
C ASP A 151 7.11 2.19 13.35
N TYR A 152 6.06 2.38 12.55
CA TYR A 152 6.11 3.23 11.37
C TYR A 152 6.46 4.68 11.72
N ILE A 153 5.76 5.29 12.68
CA ILE A 153 6.02 6.63 13.17
C ILE A 153 7.45 6.75 13.72
N LYS A 154 7.87 5.78 14.55
CA LYS A 154 9.22 5.73 15.11
C LYS A 154 10.30 5.68 14.03
N ASN A 155 10.13 4.80 13.03
CA ASN A 155 11.07 4.69 11.92
C ASN A 155 11.10 5.96 11.06
N PHE A 156 9.95 6.58 10.82
CA PHE A 156 9.88 7.86 10.12
C PHE A 156 10.69 8.95 10.84
N ARG A 157 10.51 9.09 12.16
CA ARG A 157 11.30 10.04 12.98
C ARG A 157 12.80 9.73 12.97
N LEU A 158 13.18 8.45 13.09
CA LEU A 158 14.60 8.04 13.05
C LEU A 158 15.24 8.34 11.68
N ASN A 159 14.55 8.06 10.58
CA ASN A 159 15.04 8.35 9.24
C ASN A 159 15.20 9.87 9.06
N LYS A 160 14.21 10.66 9.52
CA LYS A 160 14.29 12.12 9.44
C LYS A 160 15.43 12.69 10.29
N SER A 161 15.67 12.12 11.47
CA SER A 161 16.83 12.52 12.31
C SER A 161 18.15 12.24 11.57
N THR A 162 18.25 11.11 10.90
CA THR A 162 19.44 10.76 10.12
C THR A 162 19.69 11.75 8.98
N GLU A 163 18.64 12.11 8.23
CA GLU A 163 18.72 13.11 7.15
C GLU A 163 19.21 14.46 7.67
N LEU A 164 18.65 14.94 8.78
CA LEU A 164 19.02 16.21 9.40
C LEU A 164 20.48 16.21 9.90
N ILE A 165 20.93 15.12 10.51
CA ILE A 165 22.34 14.97 10.95
C ILE A 165 23.27 14.95 9.73
N MET A 166 22.91 14.21 8.67
CA MET A 166 23.72 14.15 7.44
C MET A 166 23.80 15.48 6.70
N SER A 167 22.77 16.35 6.85
CA SER A 167 22.79 17.74 6.33
C SER A 167 23.66 18.69 7.16
N GLY A 168 24.29 18.21 8.24
CA GLY A 168 25.19 18.99 9.10
C GLY A 168 24.53 19.62 10.32
N MET A 169 23.28 19.31 10.62
CA MET A 169 22.60 19.81 11.83
C MET A 169 23.16 19.15 13.09
N ARG A 170 23.29 19.90 14.16
CA ARG A 170 23.79 19.37 15.44
C ARG A 170 22.76 18.47 16.10
N ILE A 171 23.20 17.38 16.73
CA ILE A 171 22.32 16.40 17.40
C ILE A 171 21.34 17.07 18.38
N ALA A 172 21.80 18.07 19.14
CA ALA A 172 20.97 18.81 20.08
C ALA A 172 19.86 19.66 19.42
N GLU A 173 20.08 20.11 18.19
CA GLU A 173 19.10 20.84 17.38
C GLU A 173 18.09 19.87 16.77
N VAL A 174 18.57 18.71 16.27
CA VAL A 174 17.71 17.63 15.75
C VAL A 174 16.77 17.13 16.85
N ALA A 175 17.28 16.92 18.08
CA ALA A 175 16.46 16.46 19.21
C ALA A 175 15.37 17.46 19.66
N LYS A 176 15.44 18.73 19.23
CA LYS A 176 14.40 19.72 19.49
C LYS A 176 13.36 19.81 18.37
N GLN A 177 13.70 19.29 17.18
CA GLN A 177 12.84 19.31 16.01
C GLN A 177 12.01 18.03 15.83
N LEU A 178 12.31 16.98 16.60
CA LEU A 178 11.72 15.65 16.51
C LEU A 178 11.00 15.24 17.80
#